data_832e7c44cb4509fd65d59d5c3e256aff
#
_entry.id   832e7c44cb4509fd65d59d5c3e256aff
#
_cell.length_a   1.000
_cell.length_b   1.000
_cell.length_c   1.000
_cell.angle_alpha   90.00
_cell.angle_beta   90.00
_cell.angle_gamma   90.00
#
_symmetry.space_group_name_H-M   'P 1'
#
loop_
_entity.id
_entity.type
_entity.pdbx_description
1 polymer ?
#
loop_
_entity_poly.entity_id
_entity_poly.type
_entity_poly.pdbx_seq_one_letter_code
_entity_poly.pdbx_strand_id
1 'polypeptide(L)'
;MRTGSIQISSTPPFEQVPARTGSGLAQARRRQAWLLVAPALLALAAIAGWPLMRTAWFSLTDAQLADLSQRHFVGLDNYLGAAGVLRDPAWWQAVGNTVLFAVVSVVLETAAGLGVALLLDVPSRLRTLLRAAVLVPWAIPTVVSAKIWSWMLNDQFGIVNAMLMAIGAIREPLAFTADAHLVFPTIVLVDVWKTTPFMALLMLAALQTVPRDCYEAARVDGVPRWRVFRSVTLPLILPGVLVAMIFRSLDALRVFDLIYVMTSNSRVTKSMSVYVREQLIDFQQVGFGSAAAMLLFLTIVLFTVGYMAVSHRRMREA
;
A
#
# COMPACT_ATOMS: atom_id res chain seq x y z
N MET A 1 -18.15 70.73 -53.91
CA MET A 1 -17.55 69.89 -52.91
C MET A 1 -18.62 69.41 -51.91
N ARG A 2 -19.10 68.19 -52.03
CA ARG A 2 -20.09 67.55 -51.07
C ARG A 2 -19.36 66.64 -50.16
N THR A 3 -19.29 67.03 -48.90
CA THR A 3 -18.79 66.18 -47.79
C THR A 3 -19.85 65.16 -47.40
N GLY A 4 -19.65 63.88 -47.74
CA GLY A 4 -20.49 62.78 -47.26
C GLY A 4 -20.11 62.36 -45.86
N SER A 5 -21.01 62.50 -44.92
CA SER A 5 -20.88 62.04 -43.57
C SER A 5 -21.18 60.51 -43.54
N ILE A 6 -20.20 59.69 -43.12
CA ILE A 6 -20.36 58.23 -42.88
C ILE A 6 -21.08 58.05 -41.53
N GLN A 7 -22.32 57.62 -41.61
CA GLN A 7 -23.03 57.17 -40.40
C GLN A 7 -22.48 55.77 -39.96
N ILE A 8 -21.84 55.75 -38.80
CA ILE A 8 -21.44 54.48 -38.12
C ILE A 8 -22.71 53.87 -37.50
N SER A 9 -23.17 52.78 -38.07
CA SER A 9 -24.26 51.95 -37.55
C SER A 9 -23.89 51.45 -36.17
N SER A 10 -24.67 51.82 -35.16
CA SER A 10 -24.55 51.28 -33.80
C SER A 10 -24.92 49.80 -33.79
N THR A 11 -23.97 48.93 -33.48
CA THR A 11 -24.19 47.50 -33.21
C THR A 11 -25.21 47.39 -32.06
N PRO A 12 -26.21 46.48 -32.19
CA PRO A 12 -27.17 46.26 -31.11
C PRO A 12 -26.44 45.69 -29.86
N PRO A 13 -26.88 46.05 -28.66
CA PRO A 13 -26.28 45.55 -27.43
C PRO A 13 -26.43 44.03 -27.41
N PHE A 14 -25.34 43.32 -27.08
CA PHE A 14 -25.36 41.90 -26.88
C PHE A 14 -26.44 41.57 -25.85
N GLU A 15 -27.47 40.90 -26.32
CA GLU A 15 -28.55 40.34 -25.49
C GLU A 15 -27.91 39.42 -24.47
N GLN A 16 -27.89 39.83 -23.20
CA GLN A 16 -27.38 39.01 -22.09
C GLN A 16 -28.28 37.78 -21.97
N VAL A 17 -27.80 36.67 -22.50
CA VAL A 17 -28.43 35.36 -22.29
C VAL A 17 -28.48 35.15 -20.79
N PRO A 18 -29.68 35.04 -20.16
CA PRO A 18 -29.78 34.85 -18.73
C PRO A 18 -29.03 33.59 -18.32
N ALA A 19 -28.06 33.73 -17.42
CA ALA A 19 -27.35 32.62 -16.83
C ALA A 19 -28.40 31.67 -16.20
N ARG A 20 -28.75 30.60 -16.92
CA ARG A 20 -29.61 29.55 -16.43
C ARG A 20 -28.98 29.01 -15.16
N THR A 21 -29.60 29.30 -14.02
CA THR A 21 -29.23 28.85 -12.69
C THR A 21 -29.04 27.34 -12.71
N GLY A 22 -27.77 26.89 -12.70
CA GLY A 22 -27.35 25.50 -12.88
C GLY A 22 -27.65 24.56 -11.72
N SER A 23 -28.54 24.94 -10.79
CA SER A 23 -28.90 24.12 -9.62
C SER A 23 -29.66 22.83 -10.01
N GLY A 24 -30.58 22.89 -10.95
CA GLY A 24 -31.35 21.71 -11.37
C GLY A 24 -30.52 20.68 -12.14
N LEU A 25 -29.61 21.14 -13.05
CA LEU A 25 -28.72 20.24 -13.77
C LEU A 25 -27.65 19.62 -12.85
N ALA A 26 -27.13 20.37 -11.88
CA ALA A 26 -26.20 19.87 -10.89
C ALA A 26 -26.85 18.82 -9.98
N GLN A 27 -28.10 19.03 -9.57
CA GLN A 27 -28.88 18.05 -8.78
C GLN A 27 -29.22 16.79 -9.58
N ALA A 28 -29.62 16.92 -10.84
CA ALA A 28 -29.90 15.80 -11.71
C ALA A 28 -28.63 14.95 -11.95
N ARG A 29 -27.49 15.58 -12.25
CA ARG A 29 -26.18 14.90 -12.39
C ARG A 29 -25.77 14.19 -11.10
N ARG A 30 -25.95 14.84 -9.95
CA ARG A 30 -25.65 14.23 -8.63
C ARG A 30 -26.52 13.01 -8.37
N ARG A 31 -27.82 13.06 -8.68
CA ARG A 31 -28.74 11.93 -8.52
C ARG A 31 -28.36 10.78 -9.46
N GLN A 32 -28.07 11.07 -10.72
CA GLN A 32 -27.60 10.06 -11.68
C GLN A 32 -26.27 9.42 -11.23
N ALA A 33 -25.31 10.23 -10.75
CA ALA A 33 -24.07 9.71 -10.22
C ALA A 33 -24.29 8.75 -9.04
N TRP A 34 -25.16 9.12 -8.09
CA TRP A 34 -25.52 8.23 -6.98
C TRP A 34 -26.21 6.95 -7.43
N LEU A 35 -27.12 7.00 -8.40
CA LEU A 35 -27.77 5.81 -8.94
C LEU A 35 -26.80 4.86 -9.64
N LEU A 36 -25.80 5.39 -10.34
CA LEU A 36 -24.75 4.58 -10.99
C LEU A 36 -23.79 3.95 -10.00
N VAL A 37 -23.47 4.63 -8.90
CA VAL A 37 -22.53 4.15 -7.88
C VAL A 37 -23.24 3.28 -6.82
N ALA A 38 -24.55 3.46 -6.60
CA ALA A 38 -25.32 2.74 -5.58
C ALA A 38 -25.20 1.21 -5.65
N PRO A 39 -25.28 0.54 -6.81
CA PRO A 39 -25.13 -0.92 -6.87
C PRO A 39 -23.77 -1.40 -6.36
N ALA A 40 -22.71 -0.69 -6.72
CA ALA A 40 -21.36 -1.01 -6.27
C ALA A 40 -21.20 -0.77 -4.77
N LEU A 41 -21.75 0.33 -4.25
CA LEU A 41 -21.72 0.61 -2.80
C LEU A 41 -22.56 -0.39 -2.01
N LEU A 42 -23.71 -0.82 -2.51
CA LEU A 42 -24.55 -1.84 -1.87
C LEU A 42 -23.83 -3.20 -1.84
N ALA A 43 -23.21 -3.59 -2.95
CA ALA A 43 -22.41 -4.82 -3.01
C ALA A 43 -21.24 -4.75 -2.02
N LEU A 44 -20.51 -3.64 -1.97
CA LEU A 44 -19.41 -3.43 -1.04
C LEU A 44 -19.90 -3.46 0.42
N ALA A 45 -21.00 -2.80 0.73
CA ALA A 45 -21.61 -2.81 2.07
C ALA A 45 -22.05 -4.22 2.49
N ALA A 46 -22.61 -5.00 1.58
CA ALA A 46 -23.02 -6.37 1.86
C ALA A 46 -21.81 -7.31 2.05
N ILE A 47 -20.79 -7.22 1.19
CA ILE A 47 -19.66 -8.14 1.19
C ILE A 47 -18.64 -7.80 2.28
N ALA A 48 -18.34 -6.53 2.49
CA ALA A 48 -17.34 -6.09 3.46
C ALA A 48 -17.97 -5.58 4.77
N GLY A 49 -19.08 -4.86 4.69
CA GLY A 49 -19.73 -4.25 5.86
C GLY A 49 -20.31 -5.30 6.80
N TRP A 50 -20.98 -6.32 6.29
CA TRP A 50 -21.57 -7.37 7.12
C TRP A 50 -20.54 -8.16 7.94
N PRO A 51 -19.45 -8.70 7.38
CA PRO A 51 -18.41 -9.35 8.17
C PRO A 51 -17.75 -8.40 9.19
N LEU A 52 -17.53 -7.14 8.81
CA LEU A 52 -16.96 -6.15 9.72
C LEU A 52 -17.88 -5.88 10.92
N MET A 53 -19.17 -5.72 10.69
CA MET A 53 -20.15 -5.57 11.79
C MET A 53 -20.21 -6.80 12.70
N ARG A 54 -20.14 -8.01 12.12
CA ARG A 54 -20.04 -9.25 12.92
C ARG A 54 -18.77 -9.31 13.73
N THR A 55 -17.63 -8.96 13.15
CA THR A 55 -16.35 -8.89 13.89
C THR A 55 -16.44 -7.87 15.03
N ALA A 56 -17.00 -6.67 14.76
CA ALA A 56 -17.23 -5.67 15.79
C ALA A 56 -18.17 -6.17 16.90
N TRP A 57 -19.21 -6.93 16.56
CA TRP A 57 -20.09 -7.54 17.56
C TRP A 57 -19.37 -8.61 18.38
N PHE A 58 -18.67 -9.55 17.72
CA PHE A 58 -17.92 -10.59 18.44
C PHE A 58 -16.84 -10.01 19.35
N SER A 59 -16.22 -8.89 18.96
CA SER A 59 -15.19 -8.24 19.79
C SER A 59 -15.69 -7.78 21.17
N LEU A 60 -17.01 -7.65 21.33
CA LEU A 60 -17.68 -7.27 22.58
C LEU A 60 -18.24 -8.49 23.35
N THR A 61 -17.89 -9.69 22.94
CA THR A 61 -18.38 -10.95 23.54
C THR A 61 -17.21 -11.87 23.92
N ASP A 62 -17.49 -12.86 24.76
CA ASP A 62 -16.56 -13.94 25.15
C ASP A 62 -16.62 -15.14 24.18
N ALA A 63 -17.11 -14.94 22.96
CA ALA A 63 -17.35 -16.01 21.99
C ALA A 63 -16.08 -16.86 21.75
N GLN A 64 -16.28 -18.18 21.70
CA GLN A 64 -15.25 -19.17 21.37
C GLN A 64 -15.59 -19.86 20.04
N LEU A 65 -14.56 -20.31 19.30
CA LEU A 65 -14.74 -20.96 18.00
C LEU A 65 -15.46 -22.30 18.11
N ALA A 66 -15.29 -23.00 19.25
CA ALA A 66 -15.91 -24.29 19.51
C ALA A 66 -17.45 -24.20 19.61
N ASP A 67 -17.98 -23.12 20.19
CA ASP A 67 -19.41 -22.86 20.27
C ASP A 67 -19.73 -21.36 20.22
N LEU A 68 -20.11 -20.90 19.06
CA LEU A 68 -20.48 -19.50 18.82
C LEU A 68 -21.90 -19.15 19.37
N SER A 69 -22.67 -20.16 19.80
CA SER A 69 -24.02 -19.93 20.35
C SER A 69 -23.98 -19.54 21.82
N GLN A 70 -23.03 -20.12 22.58
CA GLN A 70 -22.79 -19.79 23.98
C GLN A 70 -21.84 -18.58 24.08
N ARG A 71 -22.40 -17.41 23.92
CA ARG A 71 -21.64 -16.15 24.04
C ARG A 71 -22.34 -15.19 24.97
N HIS A 72 -21.57 -14.53 25.83
CA HIS A 72 -22.07 -13.48 26.71
C HIS A 72 -21.49 -12.14 26.26
N PHE A 73 -22.24 -11.10 26.45
CA PHE A 73 -21.77 -9.74 26.19
C PHE A 73 -20.84 -9.30 27.31
N VAL A 74 -19.57 -9.02 27.00
CA VAL A 74 -18.54 -8.57 27.97
C VAL A 74 -18.13 -7.12 27.76
N GLY A 75 -18.77 -6.42 26.81
CA GLY A 75 -18.44 -5.02 26.50
C GLY A 75 -16.99 -4.85 26.05
N LEU A 76 -16.27 -3.93 26.69
CA LEU A 76 -14.88 -3.61 26.33
C LEU A 76 -13.82 -4.45 27.06
N ASP A 77 -14.20 -5.52 27.72
CA ASP A 77 -13.28 -6.34 28.53
C ASP A 77 -12.18 -6.99 27.68
N ASN A 78 -12.50 -7.42 26.45
CA ASN A 78 -11.50 -7.90 25.50
C ASN A 78 -10.44 -6.83 25.10
N TYR A 79 -10.74 -5.55 25.24
CA TYR A 79 -9.83 -4.46 24.92
C TYR A 79 -9.05 -3.99 26.13
N LEU A 80 -9.75 -3.68 27.23
CA LEU A 80 -9.26 -2.95 28.40
C LEU A 80 -9.20 -3.78 29.68
N GLY A 81 -9.81 -4.98 29.70
CA GLY A 81 -9.82 -5.88 30.85
C GLY A 81 -8.43 -6.27 31.31
N ALA A 82 -8.33 -6.98 32.43
CA ALA A 82 -7.03 -7.42 32.99
C ALA A 82 -6.21 -8.25 32.00
N ALA A 83 -6.88 -9.06 31.19
CA ALA A 83 -6.29 -9.87 30.10
C ALA A 83 -6.65 -9.29 28.70
N GLY A 84 -7.03 -8.01 28.60
CA GLY A 84 -7.42 -7.39 27.33
C GLY A 84 -6.25 -7.17 26.39
N VAL A 85 -6.54 -7.10 25.07
CA VAL A 85 -5.53 -6.96 23.99
C VAL A 85 -4.57 -5.78 24.23
N LEU A 86 -5.06 -4.65 24.68
CA LEU A 86 -4.24 -3.45 24.91
C LEU A 86 -3.26 -3.58 26.10
N ARG A 87 -3.45 -4.59 26.95
CA ARG A 87 -2.52 -4.94 28.04
C ARG A 87 -1.61 -6.10 27.72
N ASP A 88 -1.83 -6.79 26.59
CA ASP A 88 -0.97 -7.90 26.17
C ASP A 88 0.35 -7.38 25.57
N PRO A 89 1.50 -7.69 26.16
CA PRO A 89 2.81 -7.32 25.61
C PRO A 89 3.06 -7.93 24.22
N ALA A 90 2.50 -9.11 23.92
CA ALA A 90 2.65 -9.77 22.63
C ALA A 90 1.94 -8.99 21.50
N TRP A 91 0.82 -8.33 21.81
CA TRP A 91 0.14 -7.42 20.89
C TRP A 91 1.05 -6.25 20.51
N TRP A 92 1.62 -5.56 21.51
CA TRP A 92 2.49 -4.41 21.26
C TRP A 92 3.77 -4.77 20.53
N GLN A 93 4.31 -5.97 20.79
CA GLN A 93 5.42 -6.49 20.00
C GLN A 93 5.01 -6.71 18.54
N ALA A 94 3.82 -7.29 18.29
CA ALA A 94 3.29 -7.48 16.95
C ALA A 94 3.03 -6.13 16.22
N VAL A 95 2.54 -5.12 16.94
CA VAL A 95 2.41 -3.74 16.42
C VAL A 95 3.78 -3.20 16.02
N GLY A 96 4.78 -3.27 16.90
CA GLY A 96 6.14 -2.82 16.63
C GLY A 96 6.76 -3.52 15.41
N ASN A 97 6.65 -4.85 15.35
CA ASN A 97 7.12 -5.64 14.21
C ASN A 97 6.45 -5.23 12.89
N THR A 98 5.12 -5.04 12.91
CA THR A 98 4.38 -4.65 11.70
C THR A 98 4.77 -3.25 11.23
N VAL A 99 4.87 -2.28 12.15
CA VAL A 99 5.26 -0.91 11.82
C VAL A 99 6.70 -0.85 11.29
N LEU A 100 7.63 -1.53 11.96
CA LEU A 100 9.02 -1.60 11.52
C LEU A 100 9.12 -2.25 10.13
N PHE A 101 8.43 -3.37 9.92
CA PHE A 101 8.36 -4.03 8.63
C PHE A 101 7.80 -3.09 7.54
N ALA A 102 6.68 -2.43 7.80
CA ALA A 102 6.04 -1.54 6.85
C ALA A 102 6.95 -0.35 6.49
N VAL A 103 7.59 0.28 7.48
CA VAL A 103 8.48 1.41 7.23
C VAL A 103 9.70 0.99 6.42
N VAL A 104 10.38 -0.08 6.83
CA VAL A 104 11.62 -0.52 6.17
C VAL A 104 11.33 -1.03 4.75
N SER A 105 10.32 -1.89 4.56
CA SER A 105 10.00 -2.42 3.23
C SER A 105 9.53 -1.32 2.29
N VAL A 106 8.62 -0.43 2.70
CA VAL A 106 8.12 0.66 1.85
C VAL A 106 9.25 1.62 1.43
N VAL A 107 10.18 1.96 2.32
CA VAL A 107 11.33 2.81 1.98
C VAL A 107 12.23 2.13 0.95
N LEU A 108 12.60 0.87 1.18
CA LEU A 108 13.46 0.11 0.26
C LEU A 108 12.78 -0.08 -1.10
N GLU A 109 11.51 -0.44 -1.11
CA GLU A 109 10.74 -0.63 -2.34
C GLU A 109 10.50 0.67 -3.11
N THR A 110 10.33 1.79 -2.40
CA THR A 110 10.24 3.10 -3.02
C THR A 110 11.54 3.44 -3.75
N ALA A 111 12.68 3.23 -3.10
CA ALA A 111 13.99 3.47 -3.69
C ALA A 111 14.28 2.52 -4.87
N ALA A 112 14.08 1.22 -4.65
CA ALA A 112 14.29 0.20 -5.68
C ALA A 112 13.31 0.34 -6.85
N GLY A 113 12.02 0.56 -6.56
CA GLY A 113 10.96 0.78 -7.54
C GLY A 113 11.21 2.00 -8.42
N LEU A 114 11.66 3.11 -7.82
CA LEU A 114 12.04 4.29 -8.58
C LEU A 114 13.25 4.01 -9.49
N GLY A 115 14.28 3.32 -8.97
CA GLY A 115 15.42 2.90 -9.77
C GLY A 115 15.03 2.04 -10.97
N VAL A 116 14.20 1.02 -10.76
CA VAL A 116 13.66 0.16 -11.82
C VAL A 116 12.79 0.95 -12.79
N ALA A 117 11.92 1.86 -12.31
CA ALA A 117 11.09 2.70 -13.16
C ALA A 117 11.91 3.58 -14.09
N LEU A 118 12.97 4.21 -13.58
CA LEU A 118 13.89 5.04 -14.39
C LEU A 118 14.61 4.20 -15.47
N LEU A 119 15.00 2.97 -15.16
CA LEU A 119 15.60 2.05 -16.15
C LEU A 119 14.58 1.64 -17.23
N LEU A 120 13.32 1.38 -16.85
CA LEU A 120 12.26 1.00 -17.76
C LEU A 120 11.71 2.16 -18.60
N ASP A 121 11.99 3.39 -18.23
CA ASP A 121 11.58 4.59 -18.98
C ASP A 121 12.48 4.87 -20.18
N VAL A 122 13.73 4.36 -20.16
CA VAL A 122 14.67 4.52 -21.27
C VAL A 122 14.12 3.83 -22.54
N PRO A 123 14.12 4.53 -23.70
CA PRO A 123 13.69 3.94 -24.96
C PRO A 123 14.57 2.75 -25.34
N SER A 124 13.97 1.56 -25.43
CA SER A 124 14.67 0.33 -25.80
C SER A 124 13.76 -0.56 -26.64
N ARG A 125 14.35 -1.31 -27.60
CA ARG A 125 13.64 -2.33 -28.40
C ARG A 125 13.12 -3.49 -27.52
N LEU A 126 13.75 -3.73 -26.37
CA LEU A 126 13.39 -4.79 -25.43
C LEU A 126 12.47 -4.30 -24.30
N ARG A 127 11.97 -3.06 -24.35
CA ARG A 127 11.19 -2.43 -23.28
C ARG A 127 10.00 -3.28 -22.83
N THR A 128 9.24 -3.84 -23.77
CA THR A 128 8.08 -4.67 -23.45
C THR A 128 8.48 -5.95 -22.72
N LEU A 129 9.55 -6.61 -23.20
CA LEU A 129 10.07 -7.83 -22.57
C LEU A 129 10.65 -7.56 -21.17
N LEU A 130 11.40 -6.47 -21.01
CA LEU A 130 11.95 -6.07 -19.71
C LEU A 130 10.83 -5.75 -18.70
N ARG A 131 9.78 -5.05 -19.13
CA ARG A 131 8.60 -4.78 -18.28
C ARG A 131 7.90 -6.06 -17.86
N ALA A 132 7.72 -7.01 -18.79
CA ALA A 132 7.13 -8.30 -18.47
C ALA A 132 8.02 -9.12 -17.52
N ALA A 133 9.33 -9.16 -17.74
CA ALA A 133 10.27 -9.89 -16.89
C ALA A 133 10.33 -9.32 -15.46
N VAL A 134 10.32 -8.00 -15.32
CA VAL A 134 10.31 -7.34 -14.00
C VAL A 134 9.04 -7.68 -13.23
N LEU A 135 7.89 -7.92 -13.90
CA LEU A 135 6.63 -8.23 -13.25
C LEU A 135 6.51 -9.66 -12.72
N VAL A 136 7.36 -10.58 -13.17
CA VAL A 136 7.29 -12.01 -12.78
C VAL A 136 7.23 -12.21 -11.27
N PRO A 137 8.11 -11.60 -10.44
CA PRO A 137 8.07 -11.81 -8.99
C PRO A 137 6.73 -11.40 -8.36
N TRP A 138 6.15 -10.31 -8.83
CA TRP A 138 4.88 -9.82 -8.30
C TRP A 138 3.68 -10.69 -8.70
N ALA A 139 3.72 -11.29 -9.90
CA ALA A 139 2.67 -12.15 -10.41
C ALA A 139 2.57 -13.50 -9.68
N ILE A 140 3.63 -13.95 -9.01
CA ILE A 140 3.64 -15.21 -8.25
C ILE A 140 2.83 -15.02 -6.96
N PRO A 141 1.91 -15.96 -6.59
CA PRO A 141 1.19 -15.91 -5.32
C PRO A 141 2.16 -15.82 -4.13
N THR A 142 1.82 -15.02 -3.11
CA THR A 142 2.72 -14.75 -1.96
C THR A 142 3.12 -16.02 -1.23
N VAL A 143 2.19 -16.95 -1.00
CA VAL A 143 2.46 -18.24 -0.35
C VAL A 143 3.49 -19.04 -1.13
N VAL A 144 3.40 -19.06 -2.46
CA VAL A 144 4.33 -19.79 -3.34
C VAL A 144 5.72 -19.13 -3.28
N SER A 145 5.79 -17.81 -3.41
CA SER A 145 7.05 -17.06 -3.27
C SER A 145 7.72 -17.33 -1.92
N ALA A 146 6.94 -17.26 -0.82
CA ALA A 146 7.45 -17.53 0.52
C ALA A 146 8.00 -18.95 0.66
N LYS A 147 7.33 -19.97 0.10
CA LYS A 147 7.82 -21.36 0.11
C LYS A 147 9.09 -21.53 -0.72
N ILE A 148 9.16 -20.96 -1.93
CA ILE A 148 10.36 -21.02 -2.77
C ILE A 148 11.55 -20.40 -2.02
N TRP A 149 11.38 -19.20 -1.45
CA TRP A 149 12.44 -18.54 -0.69
C TRP A 149 12.82 -19.31 0.58
N SER A 150 11.84 -19.90 1.31
CA SER A 150 12.13 -20.74 2.47
C SER A 150 13.01 -21.95 2.10
N TRP A 151 12.78 -22.56 0.93
CA TRP A 151 13.63 -23.66 0.44
C TRP A 151 15.02 -23.19 0.00
N MET A 152 15.09 -22.07 -0.71
CA MET A 152 16.37 -21.51 -1.15
C MET A 152 17.26 -21.07 0.01
N LEU A 153 16.65 -20.60 1.11
CA LEU A 153 17.32 -20.09 2.31
C LEU A 153 17.48 -21.14 3.42
N ASN A 154 17.08 -22.39 3.17
CA ASN A 154 17.19 -23.45 4.15
C ASN A 154 18.65 -23.68 4.59
N ASP A 155 18.87 -23.90 5.89
CA ASP A 155 20.20 -24.07 6.47
C ASP A 155 20.85 -25.41 6.12
N GLN A 156 20.07 -26.47 5.83
CA GLN A 156 20.59 -27.80 5.53
C GLN A 156 20.86 -28.05 4.05
N PHE A 157 19.94 -27.61 3.16
CA PHE A 157 20.00 -27.91 1.73
C PHE A 157 19.78 -26.69 0.83
N GLY A 158 19.69 -25.48 1.39
CA GLY A 158 19.38 -24.27 0.64
C GLY A 158 20.51 -23.83 -0.29
N ILE A 159 20.15 -23.51 -1.53
CA ILE A 159 21.10 -23.10 -2.57
C ILE A 159 21.84 -21.81 -2.19
N VAL A 160 21.19 -20.90 -1.45
CA VAL A 160 21.82 -19.63 -1.04
C VAL A 160 23.01 -19.90 -0.12
N ASN A 161 22.86 -20.78 0.88
CA ASN A 161 23.96 -21.19 1.74
C ASN A 161 25.09 -21.86 0.95
N ALA A 162 24.74 -22.78 0.03
CA ALA A 162 25.72 -23.44 -0.82
C ALA A 162 26.53 -22.43 -1.67
N MET A 163 25.87 -21.44 -2.27
CA MET A 163 26.54 -20.38 -3.05
C MET A 163 27.42 -19.50 -2.17
N LEU A 164 26.96 -19.06 -1.00
CA LEU A 164 27.73 -18.22 -0.09
C LEU A 164 28.97 -18.94 0.45
N MET A 165 28.89 -20.24 0.74
CA MET A 165 30.03 -21.06 1.12
C MET A 165 31.00 -21.26 -0.06
N ALA A 166 30.51 -21.52 -1.26
CA ALA A 166 31.33 -21.72 -2.45
C ALA A 166 32.21 -20.50 -2.81
N ILE A 167 31.68 -19.29 -2.59
CA ILE A 167 32.43 -18.03 -2.78
C ILE A 167 33.26 -17.62 -1.55
N GLY A 168 33.19 -18.39 -0.46
CA GLY A 168 33.93 -18.12 0.78
C GLY A 168 33.38 -16.95 1.62
N ALA A 169 32.15 -16.50 1.35
CA ALA A 169 31.50 -15.41 2.09
C ALA A 169 31.10 -15.84 3.51
N ILE A 170 30.74 -17.10 3.70
CA ILE A 170 30.43 -17.71 4.98
C ILE A 170 31.19 -19.03 5.16
N ARG A 171 31.47 -19.41 6.41
CA ARG A 171 32.13 -20.66 6.75
C ARG A 171 31.20 -21.78 7.14
N GLU A 172 30.03 -21.41 7.67
CA GLU A 172 28.99 -22.32 8.14
C GLU A 172 27.62 -21.86 7.60
N PRO A 173 26.67 -22.79 7.39
CA PRO A 173 25.34 -22.43 6.93
C PRO A 173 24.63 -21.51 7.91
N LEU A 174 23.97 -20.48 7.39
CA LEU A 174 23.18 -19.54 8.16
C LEU A 174 21.72 -19.96 8.21
N ALA A 175 21.11 -19.93 9.40
CA ALA A 175 19.70 -20.21 9.60
C ALA A 175 18.84 -18.96 9.35
N PHE A 176 18.74 -18.51 8.10
CA PHE A 176 18.10 -17.25 7.71
C PHE A 176 16.67 -17.06 8.24
N THR A 177 15.91 -18.14 8.41
CA THR A 177 14.51 -18.10 8.87
C THR A 177 14.35 -18.43 10.35
N ALA A 178 15.41 -18.88 11.02
CA ALA A 178 15.38 -19.29 12.43
C ALA A 178 16.22 -18.39 13.35
N ASP A 179 17.31 -17.82 12.85
CA ASP A 179 18.15 -16.90 13.62
C ASP A 179 17.42 -15.58 13.90
N ALA A 180 17.42 -15.14 15.17
CA ALA A 180 16.68 -13.96 15.60
C ALA A 180 17.15 -12.64 14.96
N HIS A 181 18.43 -12.56 14.55
CA HIS A 181 19.00 -11.37 13.91
C HIS A 181 18.82 -11.37 12.39
N LEU A 182 18.78 -12.56 11.77
CA LEU A 182 18.70 -12.71 10.32
C LEU A 182 17.25 -12.78 9.79
N VAL A 183 16.33 -13.29 10.60
CA VAL A 183 14.96 -13.60 10.16
C VAL A 183 14.22 -12.35 9.68
N PHE A 184 14.32 -11.23 10.40
CA PHE A 184 13.62 -10.00 10.04
C PHE A 184 14.16 -9.38 8.73
N PRO A 185 15.48 -9.13 8.57
CA PRO A 185 16.04 -8.67 7.29
C PRO A 185 15.74 -9.64 6.13
N THR A 186 15.72 -10.94 6.39
CA THR A 186 15.39 -11.95 5.37
C THR A 186 13.96 -11.78 4.85
N ILE A 187 12.99 -11.65 5.73
CA ILE A 187 11.58 -11.42 5.34
C ILE A 187 11.45 -10.12 4.55
N VAL A 188 12.08 -9.04 5.01
CA VAL A 188 12.08 -7.76 4.30
C VAL A 188 12.70 -7.90 2.90
N LEU A 189 13.81 -8.61 2.75
CA LEU A 189 14.46 -8.85 1.46
C LEU A 189 13.52 -9.58 0.48
N VAL A 190 12.86 -10.63 0.94
CA VAL A 190 11.91 -11.40 0.13
C VAL A 190 10.72 -10.56 -0.29
N ASP A 191 10.20 -9.74 0.62
CA ASP A 191 9.10 -8.83 0.37
C ASP A 191 9.48 -7.76 -0.66
N VAL A 192 10.62 -7.10 -0.47
CA VAL A 192 11.15 -6.10 -1.41
C VAL A 192 11.35 -6.70 -2.80
N TRP A 193 11.94 -7.90 -2.90
CA TRP A 193 12.08 -8.58 -4.19
C TRP A 193 10.73 -8.81 -4.87
N LYS A 194 9.73 -9.22 -4.10
CA LYS A 194 8.40 -9.56 -4.62
C LYS A 194 7.60 -8.33 -5.04
N THR A 195 7.66 -7.24 -4.29
CA THR A 195 6.73 -6.11 -4.40
C THR A 195 7.31 -4.87 -5.09
N THR A 196 8.64 -4.77 -5.21
CA THR A 196 9.32 -3.73 -5.99
C THR A 196 8.76 -3.57 -7.42
N PRO A 197 8.41 -4.64 -8.17
CA PRO A 197 7.82 -4.50 -9.49
C PRO A 197 6.53 -3.69 -9.53
N PHE A 198 5.66 -3.86 -8.56
CA PHE A 198 4.42 -3.10 -8.42
C PHE A 198 4.72 -1.61 -8.20
N MET A 199 5.64 -1.29 -7.28
CA MET A 199 6.09 0.08 -7.04
C MET A 199 6.71 0.69 -8.30
N ALA A 200 7.55 -0.07 -9.02
CA ALA A 200 8.17 0.36 -10.27
C ALA A 200 7.13 0.72 -11.35
N LEU A 201 6.05 -0.05 -11.49
CA LEU A 201 5.00 0.26 -12.44
C LEU A 201 4.24 1.55 -12.10
N LEU A 202 3.88 1.75 -10.84
CA LEU A 202 3.20 2.96 -10.41
C LEU A 202 4.08 4.19 -10.62
N MET A 203 5.37 4.09 -10.31
CA MET A 203 6.34 5.17 -10.53
C MET A 203 6.63 5.40 -12.02
N LEU A 204 6.67 4.34 -12.82
CA LEU A 204 6.80 4.46 -14.27
C LEU A 204 5.60 5.18 -14.89
N ALA A 205 4.38 4.90 -14.40
CA ALA A 205 3.19 5.64 -14.82
C ALA A 205 3.29 7.12 -14.45
N ALA A 206 3.78 7.44 -13.26
CA ALA A 206 4.04 8.83 -12.85
C ALA A 206 5.12 9.50 -13.71
N LEU A 207 6.23 8.81 -14.05
CA LEU A 207 7.26 9.33 -14.95
C LEU A 207 6.72 9.67 -16.34
N GLN A 208 5.76 8.90 -16.84
CA GLN A 208 5.14 9.14 -18.16
C GLN A 208 4.25 10.38 -18.21
N THR A 209 3.86 10.94 -17.08
CA THR A 209 3.09 12.21 -17.03
C THR A 209 3.96 13.45 -17.15
N VAL A 210 5.29 13.33 -17.00
CA VAL A 210 6.22 14.46 -17.09
C VAL A 210 6.36 14.90 -18.56
N PRO A 211 6.10 16.19 -18.89
CA PRO A 211 6.24 16.71 -20.26
C PRO A 211 7.68 16.57 -20.76
N ARG A 212 7.83 16.09 -21.98
CA ARG A 212 9.17 15.92 -22.60
C ARG A 212 9.90 17.23 -22.79
N ASP A 213 9.16 18.31 -23.02
CA ASP A 213 9.70 19.66 -23.20
C ASP A 213 10.56 20.11 -22.01
N CYS A 214 10.21 19.68 -20.78
CA CYS A 214 11.01 19.97 -19.60
C CYS A 214 12.42 19.37 -19.68
N TYR A 215 12.53 18.15 -20.23
CA TYR A 215 13.82 17.50 -20.42
C TYR A 215 14.61 18.08 -21.59
N GLU A 216 13.93 18.49 -22.64
CA GLU A 216 14.54 19.13 -23.80
C GLU A 216 15.11 20.50 -23.45
N ALA A 217 14.34 21.34 -22.74
CA ALA A 217 14.80 22.62 -22.22
C ALA A 217 16.04 22.46 -21.32
N ALA A 218 15.99 21.56 -20.35
CA ALA A 218 17.12 21.27 -19.46
C ALA A 218 18.37 20.80 -20.22
N ARG A 219 18.20 20.09 -21.35
CA ARG A 219 19.31 19.63 -22.20
C ARG A 219 19.92 20.81 -22.97
N VAL A 220 19.10 21.70 -23.49
CA VAL A 220 19.58 22.94 -24.18
C VAL A 220 20.36 23.84 -23.21
N ASP A 221 19.90 23.94 -21.96
CA ASP A 221 20.57 24.69 -20.90
C ASP A 221 21.84 23.99 -20.34
N GLY A 222 22.19 22.82 -20.84
CA GLY A 222 23.36 22.04 -20.38
C GLY A 222 23.28 21.55 -18.94
N VAL A 223 22.08 21.44 -18.35
CA VAL A 223 21.90 21.02 -16.96
C VAL A 223 22.28 19.53 -16.79
N PRO A 224 23.11 19.17 -15.81
CA PRO A 224 23.52 17.77 -15.60
C PRO A 224 22.32 16.91 -15.16
N ARG A 225 22.30 15.65 -15.61
CA ARG A 225 21.18 14.69 -15.41
C ARG A 225 20.73 14.57 -13.95
N TRP A 226 21.65 14.59 -12.99
CA TRP A 226 21.31 14.54 -11.56
C TRP A 226 20.52 15.76 -11.11
N ARG A 227 20.87 16.95 -11.59
CA ARG A 227 20.14 18.19 -11.27
C ARG A 227 18.75 18.17 -11.91
N VAL A 228 18.65 17.70 -13.16
CA VAL A 228 17.34 17.50 -13.82
C VAL A 228 16.47 16.53 -13.02
N PHE A 229 17.03 15.39 -12.58
CA PHE A 229 16.31 14.45 -11.76
C PHE A 229 15.78 15.08 -10.47
N ARG A 230 16.64 15.79 -9.73
CA ARG A 230 16.29 16.37 -8.42
C ARG A 230 15.35 17.57 -8.51
N SER A 231 15.53 18.43 -9.54
CA SER A 231 14.82 19.72 -9.64
C SER A 231 13.61 19.68 -10.57
N VAL A 232 13.53 18.70 -11.48
CA VAL A 232 12.43 18.59 -12.45
C VAL A 232 11.68 17.26 -12.23
N THR A 233 12.38 16.12 -12.42
CA THR A 233 11.72 14.83 -12.42
C THR A 233 11.08 14.52 -11.07
N LEU A 234 11.85 14.54 -9.99
CA LEU A 234 11.39 14.15 -8.67
C LEU A 234 10.22 14.99 -8.14
N PRO A 235 10.24 16.32 -8.24
CA PRO A 235 9.09 17.13 -7.84
C PRO A 235 7.83 16.85 -8.66
N LEU A 236 7.95 16.68 -9.97
CA LEU A 236 6.81 16.42 -10.85
C LEU A 236 6.18 15.05 -10.64
N ILE A 237 6.96 14.02 -10.33
CA ILE A 237 6.44 12.68 -10.05
C ILE A 237 6.02 12.48 -8.58
N LEU A 238 6.38 13.41 -7.69
CA LEU A 238 6.14 13.26 -6.24
C LEU A 238 4.69 12.90 -5.89
N PRO A 239 3.65 13.50 -6.50
CA PRO A 239 2.27 13.10 -6.24
C PRO A 239 2.02 11.60 -6.55
N GLY A 240 2.56 11.10 -7.66
CA GLY A 240 2.46 9.69 -8.04
C GLY A 240 3.24 8.76 -7.11
N VAL A 241 4.43 9.18 -6.66
CA VAL A 241 5.22 8.46 -5.65
C VAL A 241 4.45 8.35 -4.33
N LEU A 242 3.84 9.44 -3.86
CA LEU A 242 3.02 9.44 -2.65
C LEU A 242 1.82 8.50 -2.76
N VAL A 243 1.17 8.46 -3.94
CA VAL A 243 0.08 7.50 -4.19
C VAL A 243 0.59 6.06 -4.17
N ALA A 244 1.73 5.77 -4.78
CA ALA A 244 2.34 4.43 -4.73
C ALA A 244 2.68 4.02 -3.29
N MET A 245 3.26 4.93 -2.51
CA MET A 245 3.63 4.69 -1.12
C MET A 245 2.41 4.40 -0.23
N ILE A 246 1.26 5.10 -0.40
CA ILE A 246 0.08 4.80 0.41
C ILE A 246 -0.46 3.41 0.10
N PHE A 247 -0.58 3.03 -1.19
CA PHE A 247 -1.01 1.68 -1.55
C PHE A 247 -0.12 0.61 -0.94
N ARG A 248 1.20 0.80 -1.03
CA ARG A 248 2.15 -0.16 -0.48
C ARG A 248 2.14 -0.21 1.05
N SER A 249 2.00 0.95 1.71
CA SER A 249 1.90 1.00 3.18
C SER A 249 0.66 0.27 3.70
N LEU A 250 -0.48 0.43 3.01
CA LEU A 250 -1.71 -0.29 3.36
C LEU A 250 -1.56 -1.80 3.23
N ASP A 251 -0.80 -2.25 2.22
CA ASP A 251 -0.52 -3.66 2.02
C ASP A 251 0.47 -4.19 3.07
N ALA A 252 1.53 -3.45 3.37
CA ALA A 252 2.53 -3.81 4.36
C ALA A 252 1.97 -3.88 5.80
N LEU A 253 1.06 -2.96 6.18
CA LEU A 253 0.45 -2.96 7.51
C LEU A 253 -0.44 -4.18 7.79
N ARG A 254 -0.93 -4.84 6.77
CA ARG A 254 -1.73 -6.07 6.88
C ARG A 254 -0.99 -7.32 6.44
N VAL A 255 0.35 -7.27 6.39
CA VAL A 255 1.18 -8.42 6.00
C VAL A 255 0.85 -9.63 6.86
N PHE A 256 0.57 -10.76 6.18
CA PHE A 256 0.23 -12.03 6.81
C PHE A 256 0.97 -13.19 6.16
N ASP A 257 0.65 -13.50 4.89
CA ASP A 257 1.06 -14.72 4.20
C ASP A 257 2.58 -14.94 4.24
N LEU A 258 3.35 -13.90 3.92
CA LEU A 258 4.81 -13.98 3.85
C LEU A 258 5.40 -14.34 5.22
N ILE A 259 5.02 -13.61 6.26
CA ILE A 259 5.54 -13.82 7.62
C ILE A 259 5.11 -15.19 8.13
N TYR A 260 3.82 -15.50 8.01
CA TYR A 260 3.28 -16.76 8.53
C TYR A 260 3.89 -18.00 7.85
N VAL A 261 4.06 -17.95 6.53
CA VAL A 261 4.60 -19.09 5.76
C VAL A 261 6.11 -19.30 6.02
N MET A 262 6.87 -18.20 6.21
CA MET A 262 8.32 -18.30 6.43
C MET A 262 8.70 -18.59 7.88
N THR A 263 7.95 -18.07 8.85
CA THR A 263 8.35 -18.09 10.27
C THR A 263 7.27 -18.57 11.24
N SER A 264 6.10 -18.95 10.72
CA SER A 264 4.95 -19.36 11.53
C SER A 264 4.58 -18.33 12.61
N ASN A 265 4.37 -18.73 13.86
CA ASN A 265 4.02 -17.88 14.98
C ASN A 265 5.26 -17.36 15.76
N SER A 266 6.43 -17.24 15.12
CA SER A 266 7.63 -16.74 15.78
C SER A 266 7.40 -15.35 16.39
N ARG A 267 7.69 -15.17 17.67
CA ARG A 267 7.51 -13.90 18.38
C ARG A 267 8.34 -12.76 17.76
N VAL A 268 9.52 -13.09 17.25
CA VAL A 268 10.46 -12.10 16.69
C VAL A 268 9.89 -11.40 15.45
N THR A 269 9.07 -12.11 14.65
CA THR A 269 8.57 -11.62 13.37
C THR A 269 7.05 -11.45 13.33
N LYS A 270 6.34 -11.92 14.37
CA LYS A 270 4.88 -11.89 14.44
C LYS A 270 4.32 -10.52 14.08
N SER A 271 3.51 -10.45 13.02
CA SER A 271 2.75 -9.26 12.67
C SER A 271 1.41 -9.19 13.42
N MET A 272 0.76 -8.04 13.40
CA MET A 272 -0.60 -7.89 13.93
C MET A 272 -1.57 -8.90 13.30
N SER A 273 -1.47 -9.14 11.97
CA SER A 273 -2.33 -10.10 11.28
C SER A 273 -2.08 -11.55 11.72
N VAL A 274 -0.81 -11.92 11.96
CA VAL A 274 -0.43 -13.24 12.49
C VAL A 274 -0.93 -13.40 13.93
N TYR A 275 -0.81 -12.35 14.75
CA TYR A 275 -1.36 -12.34 16.11
C TYR A 275 -2.88 -12.55 16.12
N VAL A 276 -3.62 -11.83 15.26
CA VAL A 276 -5.09 -12.00 15.13
C VAL A 276 -5.44 -13.43 14.75
N ARG A 277 -4.75 -14.00 13.76
CA ARG A 277 -4.98 -15.39 13.35
C ARG A 277 -4.71 -16.38 14.49
N GLU A 278 -3.63 -16.22 15.24
CA GLU A 278 -3.27 -17.05 16.39
C GLU A 278 -4.39 -17.06 17.44
N GLN A 279 -4.95 -15.87 17.78
CA GLN A 279 -6.05 -15.77 18.72
C GLN A 279 -7.34 -16.44 18.21
N LEU A 280 -7.68 -16.21 16.94
CA LEU A 280 -8.92 -16.73 16.34
C LEU A 280 -8.88 -18.23 16.11
N ILE A 281 -7.75 -18.78 15.65
CA ILE A 281 -7.65 -20.15 15.14
C ILE A 281 -6.93 -21.06 16.11
N ASP A 282 -5.74 -20.67 16.59
CA ASP A 282 -4.92 -21.56 17.43
C ASP A 282 -5.46 -21.58 18.86
N PHE A 283 -5.84 -20.43 19.42
CA PHE A 283 -6.45 -20.33 20.75
C PHE A 283 -7.98 -20.40 20.74
N GLN A 284 -8.60 -20.35 19.56
CA GLN A 284 -10.05 -20.44 19.37
C GLN A 284 -10.87 -19.35 20.09
N GLN A 285 -10.23 -18.25 20.49
CA GLN A 285 -10.85 -17.11 21.20
C GLN A 285 -11.41 -16.10 20.20
N VAL A 286 -12.64 -16.34 19.72
CA VAL A 286 -13.24 -15.50 18.68
C VAL A 286 -13.51 -14.08 19.18
N GLY A 287 -13.99 -13.92 20.40
CA GLY A 287 -14.23 -12.60 20.99
C GLY A 287 -12.96 -11.77 21.08
N PHE A 288 -11.92 -12.32 21.70
CA PHE A 288 -10.63 -11.67 21.88
C PHE A 288 -9.90 -11.43 20.55
N GLY A 289 -9.87 -12.44 19.66
CA GLY A 289 -9.28 -12.30 18.33
C GLY A 289 -9.99 -11.28 17.45
N SER A 290 -11.32 -11.15 17.60
CA SER A 290 -12.11 -10.09 16.94
C SER A 290 -11.77 -8.71 17.48
N ALA A 291 -11.51 -8.55 18.78
CA ALA A 291 -11.05 -7.30 19.36
C ALA A 291 -9.67 -6.90 18.80
N ALA A 292 -8.74 -7.85 18.71
CA ALA A 292 -7.44 -7.61 18.07
C ALA A 292 -7.58 -7.25 16.58
N ALA A 293 -8.49 -7.90 15.83
CA ALA A 293 -8.79 -7.57 14.43
C ALA A 293 -9.35 -6.16 14.28
N MET A 294 -10.23 -5.72 15.19
CA MET A 294 -10.75 -4.34 15.19
C MET A 294 -9.66 -3.31 15.49
N LEU A 295 -8.73 -3.60 16.42
CA LEU A 295 -7.58 -2.72 16.69
C LEU A 295 -6.63 -2.64 15.48
N LEU A 296 -6.37 -3.75 14.79
CA LEU A 296 -5.62 -3.76 13.54
C LEU A 296 -6.32 -2.89 12.48
N PHE A 297 -7.62 -3.07 12.28
CA PHE A 297 -8.39 -2.26 11.35
C PHE A 297 -8.31 -0.77 11.69
N LEU A 298 -8.51 -0.40 12.97
CA LEU A 298 -8.40 0.98 13.43
C LEU A 298 -7.00 1.55 13.21
N THR A 299 -5.96 0.77 13.44
CA THR A 299 -4.56 1.17 13.18
C THR A 299 -4.36 1.53 11.71
N ILE A 300 -4.87 0.70 10.79
CA ILE A 300 -4.80 0.96 9.34
C ILE A 300 -5.58 2.22 8.96
N VAL A 301 -6.79 2.40 9.51
CA VAL A 301 -7.62 3.58 9.25
C VAL A 301 -6.92 4.85 9.74
N LEU A 302 -6.40 4.86 10.97
CA LEU A 302 -5.68 6.00 11.54
C LEU A 302 -4.43 6.35 10.73
N PHE A 303 -3.66 5.33 10.33
CA PHE A 303 -2.51 5.52 9.45
C PHE A 303 -2.93 6.16 8.12
N THR A 304 -3.98 5.62 7.49
CA THR A 304 -4.48 6.10 6.19
C THR A 304 -4.92 7.55 6.26
N VAL A 305 -5.75 7.89 7.25
CA VAL A 305 -6.24 9.26 7.46
C VAL A 305 -5.07 10.21 7.74
N GLY A 306 -4.15 9.82 8.61
CA GLY A 306 -2.95 10.60 8.92
C GLY A 306 -2.07 10.83 7.68
N TYR A 307 -1.81 9.77 6.91
CA TYR A 307 -1.04 9.87 5.67
C TYR A 307 -1.70 10.81 4.66
N MET A 308 -3.02 10.65 4.43
CA MET A 308 -3.77 11.52 3.50
C MET A 308 -3.74 12.98 3.94
N ALA A 309 -3.88 13.26 5.23
CA ALA A 309 -3.81 14.61 5.77
C ALA A 309 -2.42 15.27 5.52
N VAL A 310 -1.34 14.53 5.74
CA VAL A 310 0.03 15.00 5.51
C VAL A 310 0.32 15.16 4.01
N SER A 311 -0.06 14.16 3.21
CA SER A 311 0.15 14.17 1.75
C SER A 311 -0.60 15.33 1.08
N HIS A 312 -1.85 15.57 1.50
CA HIS A 312 -2.63 16.68 0.95
C HIS A 312 -2.02 18.07 1.24
N ARG A 313 -1.40 18.26 2.40
CA ARG A 313 -0.69 19.51 2.73
C ARG A 313 0.52 19.70 1.81
N ARG A 314 1.35 18.67 1.62
CA ARG A 314 2.53 18.73 0.74
C ARG A 314 2.19 18.97 -0.73
N MET A 315 1.07 18.41 -1.22
CA MET A 315 0.61 18.63 -2.61
C MET A 315 0.06 20.04 -2.84
N ARG A 316 -0.29 20.80 -1.79
CA ARG A 316 -0.71 22.20 -1.91
C ARG A 316 0.46 23.18 -1.87
N GLU A 317 1.60 22.76 -1.36
CA GLU A 317 2.82 23.54 -1.21
C GLU A 317 3.79 23.36 -2.40
N ALA A 318 3.58 22.32 -3.21
CA ALA A 318 4.33 22.02 -4.44
C ALA A 318 3.60 22.53 -5.68
#